data_c55e65db7b38b08b8fc9c9564c06a1d7
#
_entry.id   c55e65db7b38b08b8fc9c9564c06a1d7
#
_cell.length_a   1.000
_cell.length_b   1.000
_cell.length_c   1.000
_cell.angle_alpha   90.00
_cell.angle_beta   90.00
_cell.angle_gamma   90.00
#
_symmetry.space_group_name_H-M   'P 1'
#
loop_
_entity.id
_entity.type
_entity.pdbx_description
1 polymer ?
#
loop_
_entity_poly.entity_id
_entity_poly.type
_entity_poly.pdbx_seq_one_letter_code
_entity_poly.pdbx_strand_id
1 'polypeptide(L)'
;MFNESTFSGKHLICDFKNIENKELLNSIENLKEMCRTICKIHDYSILQECEHQFVPFGCTFLFLLSESHLSIHTFPEKNYIAFDLYTCRDYPDNYIYTNIYYYLVEQFKSKDSTMKIIDREF
;
A
#
# COMPACT_ATOMS: atom_id res chain seq x y z
N MET A 1 21.50 -3.65 -13.03
CA MET A 1 21.27 -3.30 -14.44
C MET A 1 21.13 -1.80 -14.60
N PHE A 2 21.43 -1.33 -15.79
CA PHE A 2 21.31 0.08 -16.09
C PHE A 2 20.45 0.29 -17.31
N ASN A 3 19.75 1.39 -17.31
CA ASN A 3 19.11 1.89 -18.51
C ASN A 3 19.44 3.39 -18.61
N GLU A 4 19.15 3.97 -19.74
CA GLU A 4 19.43 5.37 -19.98
C GLU A 4 18.34 6.29 -19.47
N SER A 5 17.29 5.74 -18.89
CA SER A 5 16.20 6.52 -18.30
C SER A 5 16.65 7.18 -17.01
N THR A 6 16.15 8.38 -16.77
CA THR A 6 16.31 9.04 -15.48
C THR A 6 15.32 8.50 -14.46
N PHE A 7 14.35 7.70 -14.88
CA PHE A 7 13.29 7.19 -14.05
C PHE A 7 13.81 6.16 -13.05
N SER A 8 13.52 6.36 -11.76
CA SER A 8 13.90 5.40 -10.72
C SER A 8 12.69 4.65 -10.15
N GLY A 9 11.49 5.17 -10.35
CA GLY A 9 10.28 4.53 -9.86
C GLY A 9 9.18 5.52 -9.56
N LYS A 10 8.08 4.99 -9.03
CA LYS A 10 6.94 5.81 -8.60
C LYS A 10 6.53 5.43 -7.19
N HIS A 11 6.05 6.40 -6.46
CA HIS A 11 5.57 6.23 -5.09
C HIS A 11 4.08 6.55 -5.04
N LEU A 12 3.27 5.55 -4.75
CA LEU A 12 1.84 5.70 -4.53
C LEU A 12 1.62 5.94 -3.04
N ILE A 13 0.99 7.07 -2.70
CA ILE A 13 0.70 7.46 -1.32
C ILE A 13 -0.80 7.60 -1.19
N CYS A 14 -1.41 6.84 -0.28
CA CYS A 14 -2.86 6.85 -0.09
C CYS A 14 -3.22 7.12 1.35
N ASP A 15 -4.24 7.94 1.56
CA ASP A 15 -4.87 8.16 2.85
C ASP A 15 -6.32 7.71 2.76
N PHE A 16 -6.72 6.79 3.65
CA PHE A 16 -8.08 6.29 3.71
C PHE A 16 -8.72 6.71 5.02
N LYS A 17 -9.83 7.41 4.93
CA LYS A 17 -10.58 7.92 6.10
C LYS A 17 -12.02 7.46 6.01
N ASN A 18 -12.74 7.60 7.13
CA ASN A 18 -14.15 7.22 7.21
C ASN A 18 -14.37 5.81 6.68
N ILE A 19 -13.63 4.87 7.26
CA ILE A 19 -13.62 3.47 6.86
C ILE A 19 -14.81 2.77 7.48
N GLU A 20 -15.66 2.16 6.65
CA GLU A 20 -16.82 1.40 7.12
C GLU A 20 -16.46 -0.02 7.48
N ASN A 21 -15.47 -0.60 6.84
CA ASN A 21 -15.01 -1.96 7.15
C ASN A 21 -14.09 -1.92 8.36
N LYS A 22 -14.69 -1.80 9.55
CA LYS A 22 -13.96 -1.59 10.79
C LYS A 22 -13.12 -2.78 11.23
N GLU A 23 -13.46 -3.97 10.77
CA GLU A 23 -12.68 -5.15 11.09
C GLU A 23 -11.25 -5.05 10.58
N LEU A 24 -11.04 -4.43 9.43
CA LEU A 24 -9.70 -4.29 8.86
C LEU A 24 -8.82 -3.34 9.65
N LEU A 25 -9.40 -2.37 10.36
CA LEU A 25 -8.61 -1.37 11.09
C LEU A 25 -7.70 -1.97 12.15
N ASN A 26 -7.99 -3.15 12.65
CA ASN A 26 -7.19 -3.78 13.71
C ASN A 26 -6.90 -5.27 13.45
N SER A 27 -7.10 -5.72 12.24
CA SER A 27 -6.84 -7.12 11.88
C SER A 27 -5.63 -7.22 10.99
N ILE A 28 -4.45 -7.35 11.61
CA ILE A 28 -3.19 -7.39 10.88
C ILE A 28 -3.14 -8.54 9.88
N GLU A 29 -3.70 -9.70 10.23
CA GLU A 29 -3.69 -10.86 9.32
C GLU A 29 -4.54 -10.60 8.08
N ASN A 30 -5.72 -10.02 8.24
CA ASN A 30 -6.60 -9.70 7.12
C ASN A 30 -6.00 -8.60 6.24
N LEU A 31 -5.37 -7.61 6.84
CA LEU A 31 -4.69 -6.55 6.10
C LEU A 31 -3.52 -7.11 5.29
N LYS A 32 -2.73 -8.00 5.89
CA LYS A 32 -1.61 -8.63 5.20
C LYS A 32 -2.08 -9.49 4.04
N GLU A 33 -3.15 -10.27 4.24
CA GLU A 33 -3.72 -11.08 3.16
C GLU A 33 -4.19 -10.22 1.99
N MET A 34 -4.83 -9.10 2.29
CA MET A 34 -5.24 -8.14 1.27
C MET A 34 -4.03 -7.62 0.49
N CYS A 35 -2.97 -7.27 1.19
CA CYS A 35 -1.76 -6.78 0.55
C CYS A 35 -1.01 -7.86 -0.21
N ARG A 36 -1.03 -9.10 0.27
CA ARG A 36 -0.47 -10.25 -0.47
C ARG A 36 -1.23 -10.46 -1.77
N THR A 37 -2.54 -10.24 -1.77
CA THR A 37 -3.36 -10.33 -2.98
C THR A 37 -2.92 -9.28 -4.00
N ILE A 38 -2.69 -8.04 -3.56
CA ILE A 38 -2.15 -7.00 -4.45
C ILE A 38 -0.83 -7.44 -5.06
N CYS A 39 0.07 -7.94 -4.23
CA CYS A 39 1.39 -8.39 -4.69
C CYS A 39 1.28 -9.54 -5.69
N LYS A 40 0.36 -10.46 -5.46
CA LYS A 40 0.15 -11.59 -6.36
C LYS A 40 -0.42 -11.14 -7.71
N ILE A 41 -1.41 -10.27 -7.69
CA ILE A 41 -2.06 -9.78 -8.92
C ILE A 41 -1.06 -9.02 -9.78
N HIS A 42 -0.20 -8.21 -9.18
CA HIS A 42 0.72 -7.35 -9.89
C HIS A 42 2.14 -7.92 -9.98
N ASP A 43 2.32 -9.16 -9.56
CA ASP A 43 3.59 -9.88 -9.65
C ASP A 43 4.73 -9.18 -8.89
N TYR A 44 4.43 -8.73 -7.68
CA TYR A 44 5.44 -8.21 -6.76
C TYR A 44 5.90 -9.34 -5.84
N SER A 45 7.20 -9.66 -5.88
CA SER A 45 7.76 -10.71 -5.02
C SER A 45 8.03 -10.18 -3.63
N ILE A 46 7.43 -10.83 -2.62
CA ILE A 46 7.64 -10.45 -1.22
C ILE A 46 8.89 -11.16 -0.70
N LEU A 47 9.89 -10.38 -0.33
CA LEU A 47 11.16 -10.91 0.20
C LEU A 47 11.12 -11.05 1.72
N GLN A 48 10.51 -10.11 2.41
CA GLN A 48 10.39 -10.13 3.87
C GLN A 48 9.12 -9.40 4.29
N GLU A 49 8.60 -9.79 5.45
CA GLU A 49 7.49 -9.12 6.11
C GLU A 49 7.93 -8.73 7.52
N CYS A 50 7.53 -7.54 7.95
CA CYS A 50 7.82 -7.04 9.29
C CYS A 50 6.56 -6.38 9.82
N GLU A 51 6.20 -6.67 11.09
CA GLU A 51 4.94 -6.20 11.63
C GLU A 51 5.01 -5.88 13.12
N HIS A 52 4.07 -5.05 13.54
CA HIS A 52 3.89 -4.75 14.95
C HIS A 52 2.41 -4.47 15.23
N GLN A 53 1.86 -5.17 16.22
CA GLN A 53 0.51 -4.93 16.71
C GLN A 53 0.60 -4.06 17.95
N PHE A 54 -0.03 -2.88 17.92
CA PHE A 54 -0.04 -1.98 19.07
C PHE A 54 -1.13 -2.37 20.05
N VAL A 55 -0.90 -2.03 21.32
CA VAL A 55 -1.85 -2.24 22.40
C VAL A 55 -2.33 -0.86 22.85
N PRO A 56 -3.64 -0.61 22.95
CA PRO A 56 -4.74 -1.57 22.84
C PRO A 56 -5.19 -1.90 21.41
N PHE A 57 -4.81 -1.10 20.41
CA PHE A 57 -5.21 -1.36 19.03
C PHE A 57 -4.31 -0.60 18.06
N GLY A 58 -4.47 -0.94 16.79
CA GLY A 58 -3.67 -0.38 15.71
C GLY A 58 -2.52 -1.30 15.34
N CYS A 59 -2.10 -1.25 14.09
CA CYS A 59 -1.00 -2.08 13.64
C CYS A 59 -0.22 -1.38 12.52
N THR A 60 1.00 -1.84 12.36
CA THR A 60 1.88 -1.41 11.28
C THR A 60 2.53 -2.64 10.69
N PHE A 61 2.62 -2.69 9.36
CA PHE A 61 3.46 -3.69 8.72
C PHE A 61 4.08 -3.16 7.45
N LEU A 62 5.20 -3.78 7.09
CA LEU A 62 5.96 -3.47 5.89
C LEU A 62 6.26 -4.76 5.15
N PHE A 63 6.12 -4.72 3.83
CA PHE A 63 6.60 -5.77 2.95
C PHE A 63 7.81 -5.25 2.20
N LEU A 64 8.94 -5.92 2.35
CA LEU A 64 10.09 -5.68 1.50
C LEU A 64 9.84 -6.47 0.22
N LEU A 65 9.72 -5.76 -0.88
CA LEU A 65 9.52 -6.36 -2.19
C LEU A 65 10.83 -6.32 -2.97
N SER A 66 10.91 -7.07 -4.06
CA SER A 66 12.08 -6.99 -4.92
C SER A 66 12.18 -5.58 -5.52
N GLU A 67 13.16 -4.79 -5.08
CA GLU A 67 13.41 -3.41 -5.48
C GLU A 67 12.27 -2.44 -5.14
N SER A 68 11.43 -2.80 -4.16
CA SER A 68 10.22 -2.03 -3.85
C SER A 68 9.84 -2.22 -2.40
N HIS A 69 8.83 -1.51 -1.94
CA HIS A 69 8.25 -1.75 -0.62
C HIS A 69 6.81 -1.32 -0.56
N LEU A 70 6.09 -1.91 0.38
CA LEU A 70 4.70 -1.59 0.68
C LEU A 70 4.57 -1.47 2.19
N SER A 71 3.85 -0.46 2.66
CA SER A 71 3.62 -0.29 4.09
C SER A 71 2.18 0.12 4.37
N ILE A 72 1.69 -0.31 5.54
CA ILE A 72 0.39 0.09 6.08
C ILE A 72 0.56 0.46 7.54
N HIS A 73 -0.11 1.57 7.93
CA HIS A 73 -0.25 2.00 9.31
C HIS A 73 -1.73 2.23 9.57
N THR A 74 -2.28 1.60 10.60
CA THR A 74 -3.67 1.82 10.96
C THR A 74 -3.79 2.62 12.25
N PHE A 75 -4.79 3.49 12.29
CA PHE A 75 -5.12 4.33 13.44
C PHE A 75 -6.62 4.17 13.71
N PRO A 76 -7.03 3.07 14.37
CA PRO A 76 -8.47 2.81 14.58
C PRO A 76 -9.20 3.94 15.31
N GLU A 77 -8.53 4.60 16.26
CA GLU A 77 -9.12 5.70 17.03
C GLU A 77 -9.44 6.91 16.15
N LYS A 78 -8.80 7.01 15.00
CA LYS A 78 -9.03 8.09 14.04
C LYS A 78 -9.73 7.61 12.78
N ASN A 79 -10.08 6.33 12.73
CA ASN A 79 -10.71 5.70 11.58
C ASN A 79 -9.92 5.97 10.30
N TYR A 80 -8.60 5.73 10.35
CA TYR A 80 -7.65 6.15 9.35
C TYR A 80 -6.63 5.06 9.06
N ILE A 81 -6.29 4.90 7.77
CA ILE A 81 -5.20 4.02 7.31
C ILE A 81 -4.31 4.80 6.36
N ALA A 82 -3.00 4.74 6.63
CA ALA A 82 -1.98 5.26 5.72
C ALA A 82 -1.38 4.09 4.94
N PHE A 83 -1.28 4.24 3.63
CA PHE A 83 -0.75 3.20 2.73
C PHE A 83 0.29 3.81 1.82
N ASP A 84 1.42 3.12 1.67
CA ASP A 84 2.50 3.49 0.76
C ASP A 84 2.92 2.30 -0.09
N LEU A 85 3.15 2.55 -1.37
CA LEU A 85 3.74 1.57 -2.28
C LEU A 85 4.74 2.28 -3.19
N TYR A 86 6.01 1.92 -3.06
CA TYR A 86 7.05 2.36 -3.99
C TYR A 86 7.44 1.18 -4.87
N THR A 87 7.47 1.40 -6.18
CA THR A 87 7.97 0.39 -7.11
C THR A 87 8.96 0.99 -8.08
N CYS A 88 9.91 0.16 -8.53
CA CYS A 88 10.84 0.50 -9.60
C CYS A 88 10.31 0.10 -10.98
N ARG A 89 9.04 -0.34 -11.05
CA ARG A 89 8.45 -0.77 -12.32
C ARG A 89 8.24 0.43 -13.24
N ASP A 90 8.66 0.29 -14.47
CA ASP A 90 8.48 1.31 -15.50
C ASP A 90 7.19 1.00 -16.29
N TYR A 91 6.05 1.29 -15.66
CA TYR A 91 4.77 1.12 -16.33
C TYR A 91 4.55 2.23 -17.35
N PRO A 92 3.83 1.96 -18.45
CA PRO A 92 3.59 2.97 -19.47
C PRO A 92 2.72 4.13 -19.01
N ASP A 93 1.93 3.92 -17.94
CA ASP A 93 1.06 4.94 -17.38
C ASP A 93 0.80 4.62 -15.90
N ASN A 94 -0.15 5.31 -15.27
CA ASN A 94 -0.46 5.15 -13.86
C ASN A 94 -1.62 4.17 -13.59
N TYR A 95 -2.04 3.42 -14.59
CA TYR A 95 -3.20 2.55 -14.49
C TYR A 95 -3.10 1.53 -13.36
N ILE A 96 -1.94 0.91 -13.20
CA ILE A 96 -1.72 -0.08 -12.15
C ILE A 96 -1.89 0.53 -10.76
N TYR A 97 -1.32 1.72 -10.54
CA TYR A 97 -1.44 2.40 -9.25
C TYR A 97 -2.87 2.82 -8.95
N THR A 98 -3.57 3.30 -9.95
CA THR A 98 -4.98 3.69 -9.82
C THR A 98 -5.83 2.46 -9.48
N ASN A 99 -5.58 1.33 -10.11
CA ASN A 99 -6.29 0.09 -9.80
C ASN A 99 -6.05 -0.37 -8.37
N ILE A 100 -4.82 -0.29 -7.90
CA ILE A 100 -4.49 -0.66 -6.51
C ILE A 100 -5.26 0.26 -5.55
N TYR A 101 -5.27 1.55 -5.82
CA TYR A 101 -6.00 2.51 -5.01
C TYR A 101 -7.49 2.17 -4.91
N TYR A 102 -8.14 1.94 -6.04
CA TYR A 102 -9.57 1.63 -6.04
C TYR A 102 -9.88 0.29 -5.41
N TYR A 103 -9.01 -0.70 -5.57
CA TYR A 103 -9.14 -1.97 -4.86
C TYR A 103 -9.17 -1.74 -3.34
N LEU A 104 -8.23 -0.92 -2.85
CA LEU A 104 -8.16 -0.62 -1.42
C LEU A 104 -9.36 0.18 -0.92
N VAL A 105 -9.82 1.17 -1.70
CA VAL A 105 -11.04 1.92 -1.37
C VAL A 105 -12.21 0.96 -1.17
N GLU A 106 -12.35 -0.02 -2.05
CA GLU A 106 -13.44 -0.98 -1.99
C GLU A 106 -13.30 -1.91 -0.80
N GLN A 107 -12.09 -2.41 -0.53
CA GLN A 107 -11.84 -3.31 0.60
C GLN A 107 -12.11 -2.62 1.94
N PHE A 108 -11.66 -1.38 2.08
CA PHE A 108 -11.85 -0.60 3.31
C PHE A 108 -13.24 -0.01 3.41
N LYS A 109 -13.96 0.10 2.31
CA LYS A 109 -15.20 0.88 2.22
C LYS A 109 -14.96 2.27 2.77
N SER A 110 -13.92 2.92 2.25
CA SER A 110 -13.54 4.26 2.65
C SER A 110 -14.41 5.28 1.95
N LYS A 111 -14.96 6.23 2.72
CA LYS A 111 -15.83 7.28 2.19
C LYS A 111 -15.09 8.57 1.91
N ASP A 112 -13.87 8.68 2.38
CA ASP A 112 -13.07 9.88 2.22
C ASP A 112 -11.61 9.43 2.06
N SER A 113 -11.16 9.38 0.83
CA SER A 113 -9.82 8.89 0.54
C SER A 113 -9.16 9.77 -0.51
N THR A 114 -7.83 9.80 -0.44
CA THR A 114 -7.01 10.52 -1.42
C THR A 114 -5.84 9.68 -1.82
N MET A 115 -5.31 9.94 -3.01
CA MET A 115 -4.06 9.33 -3.44
C MET A 115 -3.19 10.35 -4.15
N LYS A 116 -1.87 10.11 -4.10
CA LYS A 116 -0.88 10.83 -4.88
C LYS A 116 0.06 9.82 -5.49
N ILE A 117 0.50 10.11 -6.71
CA ILE A 117 1.52 9.31 -7.39
C ILE A 117 2.68 10.25 -7.67
N ILE A 118 3.82 9.93 -7.09
CA ILE A 118 5.02 10.77 -7.16
C ILE A 118 6.05 10.07 -8.00
N ASP A 119 6.50 10.72 -9.07
CA ASP A 119 7.60 10.23 -9.89
C ASP A 119 8.90 10.45 -9.15
N ARG A 120 9.79 9.46 -9.23
CA ARG A 120 11.12 9.55 -8.67
C ARG A 120 12.13 9.35 -9.78
N GLU A 121 13.17 10.17 -9.78
CA GLU A 121 14.20 10.15 -10.81
C GLU A 121 15.57 10.06 -10.15
N PHE A 122 16.51 9.54 -10.91
CA PHE A 122 17.90 9.52 -10.48
C PHE A 122 18.51 10.92 -10.42
#